data_8bb8f63501ea9a2e6366ea9ee9ce5b72
#
_entry.id   8bb8f63501ea9a2e6366ea9ee9ce5b72
#
_cell.length_a   1.000
_cell.length_b   1.000
_cell.length_c   1.000
_cell.angle_alpha   90.00
_cell.angle_beta   90.00
_cell.angle_gamma   90.00
#
_symmetry.space_group_name_H-M   'P 1'
#
loop_
_entity.id
_entity.type
_entity.pdbx_description
1 polymer ?
#
loop_
_entity_poly.entity_id
_entity_poly.type
_entity_poly.pdbx_seq_one_letter_code
_entity_poly.pdbx_strand_id
1 'polypeptide(L)'
;MRVLSLFDGMSCGQIALKEVGITPEVYYASEIDKFAIKQTQLNFPNTIQVGDVRDLNVEDLGHIDLILAGSPCTDMSFSGKRKGLSTVEGIEIKSLNEYLELKKQGFEFAGQSYLFWEFIRILNDVRKTNPDVLFLLENVKMGKKWEPVFDDAIGCKGNHINSALVSAQTRKRIYWTNIQGGIIPQPKDEGLTISDIAEYEVDEKYYLSEKVLNNLAFHLKRNHDKGNYYGANIKTKDEKSNTVTVKGKYMYDLICVAMRGRNPEKPTCRESGLKTVQMIEFKNDGKSNCLTTVQKDNLIFQIPRGFNKGGFHEDKAPTLSCNSYDRNNFIIQRALHGDFRIRRLTPTECSRLQTVPDWYKWECSETQQYKMLGNGWTIKVIEHILKRIKE
;
A
#
# COMPACT_ATOMS: atom_id res chain seq x y z
N MET A 1 -10.07 -27.28 -6.76
CA MET A 1 -8.97 -26.64 -5.98
C MET A 1 -9.53 -26.13 -4.67
N ARG A 2 -8.93 -26.53 -3.55
CA ARG A 2 -9.26 -26.09 -2.19
C ARG A 2 -8.19 -25.11 -1.73
N VAL A 3 -8.60 -23.92 -1.35
CA VAL A 3 -7.71 -22.79 -1.05
C VAL A 3 -7.78 -22.44 0.43
N LEU A 4 -6.63 -22.20 1.04
CA LEU A 4 -6.51 -21.64 2.38
C LEU A 4 -5.83 -20.26 2.29
N SER A 5 -6.54 -19.22 2.69
CA SER A 5 -6.01 -17.86 2.74
C SER A 5 -5.79 -17.43 4.18
N LEU A 6 -4.56 -17.07 4.50
CA LEU A 6 -4.15 -16.62 5.83
C LEU A 6 -4.00 -15.10 5.82
N PHE A 7 -4.53 -14.44 6.85
CA PHE A 7 -4.58 -12.97 6.91
C PHE A 7 -5.35 -12.39 5.72
N ASP A 8 -6.52 -12.98 5.44
CA ASP A 8 -7.27 -12.83 4.18
C ASP A 8 -7.71 -11.38 3.89
N GLY A 9 -7.93 -10.57 4.91
CA GLY A 9 -8.38 -9.19 4.75
C GLY A 9 -9.71 -9.10 4.00
N MET A 10 -9.74 -8.28 2.95
CA MET A 10 -10.91 -8.14 2.05
C MET A 10 -10.97 -9.20 0.94
N SER A 11 -10.23 -10.28 1.10
CA SER A 11 -10.16 -11.42 0.19
C SER A 11 -9.59 -11.12 -1.21
N CYS A 12 -8.47 -10.37 -1.23
CA CYS A 12 -7.75 -10.07 -2.47
C CYS A 12 -7.37 -11.34 -3.26
N GLY A 13 -7.10 -12.45 -2.55
CA GLY A 13 -6.82 -13.74 -3.16
C GLY A 13 -8.00 -14.28 -3.98
N GLN A 14 -9.23 -14.23 -3.44
CA GLN A 14 -10.43 -14.66 -4.18
C GLN A 14 -10.74 -13.75 -5.38
N ILE A 15 -10.53 -12.44 -5.21
CA ILE A 15 -10.69 -11.50 -6.33
C ILE A 15 -9.76 -11.90 -7.46
N ALA A 16 -8.46 -12.07 -7.18
CA ALA A 16 -7.48 -12.43 -8.20
C ALA A 16 -7.75 -13.81 -8.84
N LEU A 17 -8.13 -14.82 -8.05
CA LEU A 17 -8.53 -16.14 -8.55
C LEU A 17 -9.70 -16.04 -9.54
N LYS A 18 -10.73 -15.26 -9.19
CA LYS A 18 -11.89 -15.02 -10.07
C LYS A 18 -11.48 -14.33 -11.36
N GLU A 19 -10.64 -13.30 -11.32
CA GLU A 19 -10.18 -12.56 -12.51
C GLU A 19 -9.36 -13.46 -13.46
N VAL A 20 -8.58 -14.40 -12.94
CA VAL A 20 -7.87 -15.38 -13.77
C VAL A 20 -8.73 -16.60 -14.14
N GLY A 21 -10.02 -16.60 -13.78
CA GLY A 21 -10.97 -17.68 -14.11
C GLY A 21 -10.68 -18.99 -13.37
N ILE A 22 -10.18 -18.93 -12.13
CA ILE A 22 -10.04 -20.07 -11.21
C ILE A 22 -11.15 -19.94 -10.16
N THR A 23 -12.05 -20.93 -10.13
CA THR A 23 -13.10 -21.02 -9.11
C THR A 23 -12.70 -22.07 -8.09
N PRO A 24 -12.40 -21.69 -6.83
CA PRO A 24 -12.14 -22.66 -5.78
C PRO A 24 -13.39 -23.53 -5.51
N GLU A 25 -13.18 -24.81 -5.29
CA GLU A 25 -14.23 -25.69 -4.74
C GLU A 25 -14.58 -25.28 -3.30
N VAL A 26 -13.56 -25.00 -2.52
CA VAL A 26 -13.66 -24.49 -1.15
C VAL A 26 -12.62 -23.41 -0.95
N TYR A 27 -13.02 -22.32 -0.30
CA TYR A 27 -12.12 -21.27 0.12
C TYR A 27 -12.23 -21.04 1.63
N TYR A 28 -11.16 -21.36 2.34
CA TYR A 28 -11.00 -21.09 3.76
C TYR A 28 -10.29 -19.75 3.95
N ALA A 29 -10.80 -18.90 4.82
CA ALA A 29 -10.21 -17.61 5.16
C ALA A 29 -9.92 -17.54 6.66
N SER A 30 -8.66 -17.36 7.03
CA SER A 30 -8.25 -17.01 8.39
C SER A 30 -8.10 -15.49 8.48
N GLU A 31 -9.06 -14.86 9.15
CA GLU A 31 -9.13 -13.43 9.39
C GLU A 31 -9.80 -13.17 10.75
N ILE A 32 -9.41 -12.08 11.44
CA ILE A 32 -9.97 -11.69 12.76
C ILE A 32 -10.66 -10.33 12.74
N ASP A 33 -10.41 -9.51 11.70
CA ASP A 33 -11.07 -8.21 11.57
C ASP A 33 -12.52 -8.41 11.09
N LYS A 34 -13.48 -8.15 11.98
CA LYS A 34 -14.93 -8.30 11.72
C LYS A 34 -15.42 -7.52 10.50
N PHE A 35 -14.78 -6.39 10.16
CA PHE A 35 -15.15 -5.60 8.99
C PHE A 35 -14.64 -6.24 7.70
N ALA A 36 -13.43 -6.79 7.73
CA ALA A 36 -12.87 -7.53 6.61
C ALA A 36 -13.69 -8.81 6.36
N ILE A 37 -13.98 -9.58 7.42
CA ILE A 37 -14.85 -10.77 7.35
C ILE A 37 -16.22 -10.42 6.73
N LYS A 38 -16.89 -9.37 7.23
CA LYS A 38 -18.20 -8.94 6.68
C LYS A 38 -18.08 -8.56 5.21
N GLN A 39 -17.00 -7.87 4.83
CA GLN A 39 -16.74 -7.43 3.46
C GLN A 39 -16.47 -8.61 2.52
N THR A 40 -15.74 -9.62 2.99
CA THR A 40 -15.52 -10.87 2.27
C THR A 40 -16.83 -11.63 2.07
N GLN A 41 -17.63 -11.82 3.12
CA GLN A 41 -18.91 -12.53 3.03
C GLN A 41 -19.94 -11.84 2.10
N LEU A 42 -19.90 -10.52 1.98
CA LEU A 42 -20.70 -9.78 1.03
C LEU A 42 -20.41 -10.15 -0.43
N ASN A 43 -19.14 -10.27 -0.76
CA ASN A 43 -18.69 -10.53 -2.15
C ASN A 43 -18.52 -12.01 -2.46
N PHE A 44 -18.24 -12.81 -1.45
CA PHE A 44 -17.99 -14.25 -1.53
C PHE A 44 -18.71 -14.99 -0.38
N PRO A 45 -20.02 -15.14 -0.47
CA PRO A 45 -20.84 -15.69 0.64
C PRO A 45 -20.48 -17.13 1.02
N ASN A 46 -19.87 -17.89 0.11
CA ASN A 46 -19.46 -19.28 0.33
C ASN A 46 -18.09 -19.42 1.01
N THR A 47 -17.44 -18.32 1.36
CA THR A 47 -16.16 -18.35 2.08
C THR A 47 -16.34 -18.92 3.48
N ILE A 48 -15.54 -19.90 3.84
CA ILE A 48 -15.55 -20.51 5.17
C ILE A 48 -14.52 -19.77 6.04
N GLN A 49 -15.00 -19.05 7.06
CA GLN A 49 -14.12 -18.38 8.03
C GLN A 49 -13.62 -19.39 9.04
N VAL A 50 -12.28 -19.47 9.19
CA VAL A 50 -11.60 -20.41 10.09
C VAL A 50 -10.92 -19.72 11.29
N GLY A 51 -11.15 -18.41 11.46
CA GLY A 51 -10.74 -17.67 12.65
C GLY A 51 -9.27 -17.26 12.67
N ASP A 52 -8.70 -17.28 13.88
CA ASP A 52 -7.31 -16.83 14.10
C ASP A 52 -6.31 -17.85 13.60
N VAL A 53 -5.30 -17.39 12.88
CA VAL A 53 -4.22 -18.22 12.33
C VAL A 53 -3.46 -18.98 13.43
N ARG A 54 -3.42 -18.45 14.65
CA ARG A 54 -2.74 -19.07 15.81
C ARG A 54 -3.41 -20.34 16.32
N ASP A 55 -4.73 -20.43 16.10
CA ASP A 55 -5.58 -21.51 16.58
C ASP A 55 -5.92 -22.50 15.46
N LEU A 56 -5.45 -22.22 14.23
CA LEU A 56 -5.76 -23.03 13.05
C LEU A 56 -5.11 -24.40 13.14
N ASN A 57 -5.96 -25.46 13.10
CA ASN A 57 -5.56 -26.84 12.90
C ASN A 57 -5.83 -27.23 11.43
N VAL A 58 -4.79 -27.58 10.71
CA VAL A 58 -4.86 -27.94 9.29
C VAL A 58 -5.62 -29.25 9.06
N GLU A 59 -5.57 -30.19 10.01
CA GLU A 59 -6.23 -31.49 9.91
C GLU A 59 -7.75 -31.36 9.75
N ASP A 60 -8.33 -30.29 10.32
CA ASP A 60 -9.78 -30.04 10.23
C ASP A 60 -10.23 -29.53 8.84
N LEU A 61 -9.27 -29.11 7.99
CA LEU A 61 -9.55 -28.53 6.67
C LEU A 61 -9.50 -29.57 5.54
N GLY A 62 -8.90 -30.73 5.78
CA GLY A 62 -8.64 -31.75 4.77
C GLY A 62 -7.56 -31.32 3.77
N HIS A 63 -7.67 -31.80 2.53
CA HIS A 63 -6.67 -31.51 1.50
C HIS A 63 -6.70 -30.03 1.09
N ILE A 64 -5.55 -29.38 1.02
CA ILE A 64 -5.36 -27.99 0.57
C ILE A 64 -4.43 -27.98 -0.64
N ASP A 65 -4.88 -27.38 -1.74
CA ASP A 65 -4.12 -27.28 -2.99
C ASP A 65 -3.30 -26.00 -3.10
N LEU A 66 -3.78 -24.90 -2.47
CA LEU A 66 -3.15 -23.59 -2.56
C LEU A 66 -3.25 -22.83 -1.23
N ILE A 67 -2.14 -22.32 -0.76
CA ILE A 67 -2.08 -21.40 0.39
C ILE A 67 -1.76 -19.98 -0.12
N LEU A 68 -2.61 -19.00 0.24
CA LEU A 68 -2.38 -17.58 0.01
C LEU A 68 -2.13 -16.91 1.36
N ALA A 69 -1.15 -16.02 1.46
CA ALA A 69 -0.86 -15.33 2.71
C ALA A 69 -0.27 -13.94 2.50
N GLY A 70 -0.69 -12.98 3.35
CA GLY A 70 -0.08 -11.67 3.48
C GLY A 70 0.20 -11.38 4.96
N SER A 71 1.30 -11.94 5.48
CA SER A 71 1.56 -11.83 6.93
C SER A 71 1.80 -10.38 7.37
N PRO A 72 1.38 -10.00 8.60
CA PRO A 72 1.57 -8.67 9.12
C PRO A 72 3.02 -8.19 9.03
N CYS A 73 3.21 -6.94 8.60
CA CYS A 73 4.51 -6.39 8.23
C CYS A 73 4.93 -5.14 9.02
N THR A 74 4.14 -4.69 9.99
CA THR A 74 4.33 -3.40 10.67
C THR A 74 5.69 -3.27 11.35
N ASP A 75 6.25 -4.36 11.86
CA ASP A 75 7.52 -4.37 12.58
C ASP A 75 8.73 -4.61 11.67
N MET A 76 8.48 -5.03 10.40
CA MET A 76 9.48 -5.27 9.36
C MET A 76 9.64 -4.07 8.43
N SER A 77 8.59 -3.26 8.30
CA SER A 77 8.55 -2.11 7.41
C SER A 77 9.56 -1.03 7.84
N PHE A 78 10.17 -0.37 6.84
CA PHE A 78 11.01 0.83 7.08
C PHE A 78 10.24 1.98 7.75
N SER A 79 8.92 1.98 7.65
CA SER A 79 8.03 2.98 8.26
C SER A 79 7.53 2.57 9.66
N GLY A 80 7.75 1.33 10.08
CA GLY A 80 7.29 0.77 11.35
C GLY A 80 8.31 0.88 12.49
N LYS A 81 7.99 0.25 13.62
CA LYS A 81 8.85 0.27 14.82
C LYS A 81 10.16 -0.50 14.67
N ARG A 82 10.35 -1.25 13.57
CA ARG A 82 11.54 -2.06 13.25
C ARG A 82 11.94 -3.07 14.32
N LYS A 83 10.97 -3.56 15.08
CA LYS A 83 11.21 -4.60 16.09
C LYS A 83 11.57 -5.96 15.47
N GLY A 84 11.25 -6.15 14.18
CA GLY A 84 11.53 -7.40 13.48
C GLY A 84 10.68 -8.56 13.98
N LEU A 85 11.26 -9.74 13.95
CA LEU A 85 10.70 -10.96 14.51
C LEU A 85 11.34 -11.16 15.90
N SER A 86 10.68 -10.70 16.96
CA SER A 86 11.25 -10.78 18.31
C SER A 86 10.18 -10.95 19.40
N THR A 87 10.62 -11.39 20.57
CA THR A 87 9.80 -11.31 21.79
C THR A 87 9.73 -9.87 22.31
N VAL A 88 8.87 -9.63 23.29
CA VAL A 88 8.77 -8.31 23.97
C VAL A 88 10.09 -7.97 24.66
N GLU A 89 10.80 -8.96 25.17
CA GLU A 89 12.13 -8.83 25.82
C GLU A 89 13.27 -8.59 24.83
N GLY A 90 12.98 -8.68 23.51
CA GLY A 90 13.95 -8.40 22.44
C GLY A 90 14.75 -9.60 21.96
N ILE A 91 14.34 -10.83 22.29
CA ILE A 91 14.94 -12.06 21.74
C ILE A 91 14.53 -12.17 20.27
N GLU A 92 15.49 -12.15 19.36
CA GLU A 92 15.24 -12.30 17.92
C GLU A 92 14.93 -13.76 17.57
N ILE A 93 13.95 -13.97 16.70
CA ILE A 93 13.46 -15.28 16.25
C ILE A 93 13.86 -15.48 14.79
N LYS A 94 14.68 -16.47 14.51
CA LYS A 94 15.22 -16.75 13.18
C LYS A 94 14.80 -18.10 12.60
N SER A 95 14.10 -18.92 13.38
CA SER A 95 13.60 -20.21 12.93
C SER A 95 12.24 -20.54 13.53
N LEU A 96 11.49 -21.45 12.86
CA LEU A 96 10.22 -21.95 13.36
C LEU A 96 10.40 -22.67 14.71
N ASN A 97 11.47 -23.43 14.88
CA ASN A 97 11.73 -24.16 16.13
C ASN A 97 11.92 -23.20 17.31
N GLU A 98 12.71 -22.11 17.13
CA GLU A 98 12.86 -21.08 18.15
C GLU A 98 11.51 -20.44 18.50
N TYR A 99 10.68 -20.13 17.49
CA TYR A 99 9.34 -19.58 17.71
C TYR A 99 8.48 -20.53 18.56
N LEU A 100 8.43 -21.82 18.20
CA LEU A 100 7.60 -22.81 18.88
C LEU A 100 8.06 -23.05 20.32
N GLU A 101 9.37 -23.08 20.56
CA GLU A 101 9.94 -23.23 21.91
C GLU A 101 9.61 -22.01 22.79
N LEU A 102 9.80 -20.80 22.28
CA LEU A 102 9.44 -19.57 23.01
C LEU A 102 7.93 -19.48 23.27
N LYS A 103 7.10 -19.88 22.29
CA LYS A 103 5.64 -19.96 22.45
C LYS A 103 5.25 -20.94 23.56
N LYS A 104 5.88 -22.13 23.58
CA LYS A 104 5.65 -23.17 24.61
C LYS A 104 6.09 -22.70 26.00
N GLN A 105 7.15 -21.91 26.10
CA GLN A 105 7.63 -21.32 27.34
C GLN A 105 6.81 -20.13 27.81
N GLY A 106 5.81 -19.68 27.02
CA GLY A 106 4.91 -18.58 27.39
C GLY A 106 5.47 -17.19 27.14
N PHE A 107 6.51 -17.05 26.31
CA PHE A 107 7.02 -15.72 25.94
C PHE A 107 5.97 -14.91 25.15
N GLU A 108 5.91 -13.62 25.39
CA GLU A 108 5.12 -12.69 24.61
C GLU A 108 5.92 -12.18 23.40
N PHE A 109 5.24 -12.06 22.26
CA PHE A 109 5.87 -11.62 21.01
C PHE A 109 5.62 -10.13 20.74
N ALA A 110 6.63 -9.43 20.25
CA ALA A 110 6.55 -8.02 19.96
C ALA A 110 5.83 -7.75 18.64
N GLY A 111 4.79 -6.93 18.68
CA GLY A 111 4.02 -6.55 17.49
C GLY A 111 3.24 -7.71 16.88
N GLN A 112 3.21 -7.79 15.53
CA GLN A 112 2.47 -8.82 14.81
C GLN A 112 3.30 -9.55 13.74
N SER A 113 4.50 -9.07 13.42
CA SER A 113 5.30 -9.67 12.33
C SER A 113 5.75 -11.09 12.63
N TYR A 114 5.80 -11.50 13.91
CA TYR A 114 6.07 -12.89 14.32
C TYR A 114 5.05 -13.89 13.76
N LEU A 115 3.84 -13.45 13.39
CA LEU A 115 2.82 -14.29 12.77
C LEU A 115 3.26 -14.89 11.42
N PHE A 116 4.37 -14.41 10.86
CA PHE A 116 5.05 -15.10 9.76
C PHE A 116 5.38 -16.55 10.14
N TRP A 117 5.75 -16.83 11.39
CA TRP A 117 6.05 -18.21 11.83
C TRP A 117 4.82 -19.09 11.90
N GLU A 118 3.61 -18.51 12.11
CA GLU A 118 2.36 -19.27 11.99
C GLU A 118 2.10 -19.69 10.53
N PHE A 119 2.40 -18.82 9.55
CA PHE A 119 2.35 -19.20 8.14
C PHE A 119 3.31 -20.36 7.86
N ILE A 120 4.55 -20.31 8.35
CA ILE A 120 5.54 -21.40 8.17
C ILE A 120 5.06 -22.71 8.83
N ARG A 121 4.49 -22.63 10.04
CA ARG A 121 3.90 -23.80 10.72
C ARG A 121 2.81 -24.42 9.86
N ILE A 122 1.86 -23.64 9.42
CA ILE A 122 0.72 -24.10 8.61
C ILE A 122 1.18 -24.66 7.27
N LEU A 123 2.11 -23.98 6.57
CA LEU A 123 2.68 -24.50 5.32
C LEU A 123 3.34 -25.86 5.52
N ASN A 124 4.12 -26.03 6.59
CA ASN A 124 4.76 -27.31 6.90
C ASN A 124 3.74 -28.38 7.30
N ASP A 125 2.67 -28.03 8.01
CA ASP A 125 1.61 -28.97 8.38
C ASP A 125 0.84 -29.43 7.14
N VAL A 126 0.49 -28.53 6.21
CA VAL A 126 -0.15 -28.90 4.93
C VAL A 126 0.77 -29.79 4.09
N ARG A 127 2.07 -29.51 4.05
CA ARG A 127 3.06 -30.31 3.31
C ARG A 127 3.17 -31.77 3.79
N LYS A 128 2.76 -32.09 5.02
CA LYS A 128 2.72 -33.49 5.50
C LYS A 128 1.68 -34.32 4.76
N THR A 129 0.58 -33.69 4.33
CA THR A 129 -0.53 -34.34 3.61
C THR A 129 -0.54 -34.05 2.11
N ASN A 130 -0.02 -32.90 1.70
CA ASN A 130 0.16 -32.49 0.31
C ASN A 130 1.55 -31.86 0.12
N PRO A 131 2.60 -32.63 -0.19
CA PRO A 131 3.95 -32.11 -0.42
C PRO A 131 4.03 -31.10 -1.57
N ASP A 132 3.13 -31.19 -2.55
CA ASP A 132 3.07 -30.37 -3.76
C ASP A 132 2.16 -29.15 -3.61
N VAL A 133 1.70 -28.84 -2.39
CA VAL A 133 0.85 -27.67 -2.15
C VAL A 133 1.47 -26.41 -2.74
N LEU A 134 0.69 -25.70 -3.55
CA LEU A 134 1.08 -24.41 -4.05
C LEU A 134 0.94 -23.35 -2.95
N PHE A 135 1.81 -22.37 -2.97
CA PHE A 135 1.70 -21.25 -2.03
C PHE A 135 2.11 -19.92 -2.66
N LEU A 136 1.58 -18.85 -2.11
CA LEU A 136 1.99 -17.48 -2.36
C LEU A 136 1.99 -16.71 -1.04
N LEU A 137 3.15 -16.18 -0.64
CA LEU A 137 3.29 -15.26 0.47
C LEU A 137 3.69 -13.88 -0.06
N GLU A 138 2.98 -12.84 0.35
CA GLU A 138 3.33 -11.44 0.11
C GLU A 138 3.84 -10.78 1.40
N ASN A 139 4.87 -9.94 1.28
CA ASN A 139 5.28 -9.05 2.35
C ASN A 139 5.93 -7.77 1.82
N VAL A 140 6.16 -6.80 2.70
CA VAL A 140 6.85 -5.54 2.34
C VAL A 140 8.31 -5.78 2.01
N LYS A 141 8.90 -4.84 1.24
CA LYS A 141 10.36 -4.75 1.16
C LYS A 141 10.90 -4.48 2.56
N MET A 142 11.65 -5.41 3.10
CA MET A 142 12.21 -5.39 4.44
C MET A 142 13.72 -5.09 4.43
N GLY A 143 14.31 -4.93 5.63
CA GLY A 143 15.74 -4.73 5.77
C GLY A 143 16.54 -5.99 5.36
N LYS A 144 17.78 -5.78 4.89
CA LYS A 144 18.68 -6.85 4.43
C LYS A 144 18.89 -8.00 5.43
N LYS A 145 18.63 -7.76 6.71
CA LYS A 145 18.73 -8.77 7.77
C LYS A 145 17.63 -9.81 7.71
N TRP A 146 16.40 -9.42 7.38
CA TRP A 146 15.21 -10.26 7.55
C TRP A 146 14.82 -11.02 6.28
N GLU A 147 15.10 -10.47 5.10
CA GLU A 147 14.77 -11.16 3.84
C GLU A 147 15.41 -12.56 3.75
N PRO A 148 16.71 -12.76 4.11
CA PRO A 148 17.30 -14.09 4.15
C PRO A 148 16.60 -15.06 5.13
N VAL A 149 16.08 -14.55 6.28
CA VAL A 149 15.34 -15.38 7.25
C VAL A 149 14.05 -15.90 6.64
N PHE A 150 13.34 -15.05 5.85
CA PHE A 150 12.16 -15.48 5.10
C PHE A 150 12.53 -16.49 4.02
N ASP A 151 13.55 -16.20 3.20
CA ASP A 151 14.03 -17.07 2.13
C ASP A 151 14.36 -18.49 2.65
N ASP A 152 15.11 -18.54 3.75
CA ASP A 152 15.55 -19.81 4.36
C ASP A 152 14.37 -20.59 4.98
N ALA A 153 13.47 -19.88 5.68
CA ALA A 153 12.30 -20.53 6.33
C ALA A 153 11.29 -21.07 5.30
N ILE A 154 11.11 -20.39 4.18
CA ILE A 154 10.16 -20.78 3.11
C ILE A 154 10.80 -21.82 2.18
N GLY A 155 12.13 -21.75 1.99
CA GLY A 155 12.90 -22.61 1.10
C GLY A 155 12.98 -22.11 -0.35
N CYS A 156 12.68 -20.82 -0.60
CA CYS A 156 12.85 -20.21 -1.92
C CYS A 156 13.16 -18.71 -1.81
N LYS A 157 13.67 -18.11 -2.90
CA LYS A 157 13.98 -16.69 -2.97
C LYS A 157 12.74 -15.85 -3.24
N GLY A 158 12.68 -14.68 -2.60
CA GLY A 158 11.60 -13.72 -2.82
C GLY A 158 11.74 -12.99 -4.17
N ASN A 159 10.61 -12.84 -4.87
CA ASN A 159 10.49 -12.08 -6.11
C ASN A 159 10.07 -10.64 -5.81
N HIS A 160 10.89 -9.67 -6.18
CA HIS A 160 10.58 -8.25 -5.97
C HIS A 160 9.74 -7.70 -7.12
N ILE A 161 8.51 -7.32 -6.86
CA ILE A 161 7.63 -6.70 -7.87
C ILE A 161 7.17 -5.33 -7.37
N ASN A 162 7.18 -4.36 -8.28
CA ASN A 162 6.61 -3.04 -8.02
C ASN A 162 5.25 -2.94 -8.73
N SER A 163 4.19 -2.72 -7.99
CA SER A 163 2.84 -2.52 -8.53
C SER A 163 2.75 -1.36 -9.53
N ALA A 164 3.74 -0.45 -9.56
CA ALA A 164 3.82 0.62 -10.54
C ALA A 164 3.85 0.14 -11.99
N LEU A 165 4.14 -1.14 -12.22
CA LEU A 165 4.08 -1.75 -13.57
C LEU A 165 2.64 -1.98 -14.03
N VAL A 166 1.71 -2.22 -13.11
CA VAL A 166 0.30 -2.58 -13.42
C VAL A 166 -0.72 -1.66 -12.75
N SER A 167 -0.27 -0.59 -12.13
CA SER A 167 -1.10 0.36 -11.39
C SER A 167 -0.45 1.74 -11.37
N ALA A 168 -1.24 2.77 -11.10
CA ALA A 168 -0.76 4.13 -10.88
C ALA A 168 -0.10 4.32 -9.50
N GLN A 169 0.20 3.25 -8.73
CA GLN A 169 0.86 3.37 -7.43
C GLN A 169 2.26 2.75 -7.42
N THR A 170 3.19 3.37 -6.72
CA THR A 170 4.47 2.75 -6.40
C THR A 170 4.34 1.93 -5.13
N ARG A 171 4.25 0.60 -5.28
CA ARG A 171 4.14 -0.34 -4.17
C ARG A 171 5.11 -1.50 -4.38
N LYS A 172 6.29 -1.41 -3.79
CA LYS A 172 7.33 -2.46 -3.86
C LYS A 172 7.04 -3.53 -2.81
N ARG A 173 6.87 -4.77 -3.26
CA ARG A 173 6.61 -5.94 -2.42
C ARG A 173 7.51 -7.09 -2.80
N ILE A 174 7.61 -8.06 -1.90
CA ILE A 174 8.33 -9.30 -2.11
C ILE A 174 7.28 -10.43 -2.09
N TYR A 175 7.41 -11.34 -3.03
CA TYR A 175 6.52 -12.48 -3.22
C TYR A 175 7.32 -13.76 -3.21
N TRP A 176 7.01 -14.67 -2.29
CA TRP A 176 7.57 -16.02 -2.24
C TRP A 176 6.51 -17.01 -2.70
N THR A 177 6.87 -17.92 -3.58
CA THR A 177 5.97 -18.92 -4.15
C THR A 177 6.76 -20.10 -4.70
N ASN A 178 6.09 -21.25 -4.88
CA ASN A 178 6.58 -22.39 -5.65
C ASN A 178 5.87 -22.55 -7.00
N ILE A 179 4.92 -21.67 -7.34
CA ILE A 179 4.23 -21.68 -8.63
C ILE A 179 5.27 -21.58 -9.75
N GLN A 180 5.26 -22.59 -10.66
CA GLN A 180 6.22 -22.70 -11.76
C GLN A 180 7.69 -22.54 -11.32
N GLY A 181 8.08 -23.25 -10.25
CA GLY A 181 9.45 -23.23 -9.74
C GLY A 181 9.85 -21.95 -9.02
N GLY A 182 8.89 -21.09 -8.68
CA GLY A 182 9.11 -19.93 -7.80
C GLY A 182 9.72 -18.71 -8.47
N ILE A 183 9.94 -18.72 -9.79
CA ILE A 183 10.48 -17.57 -10.53
C ILE A 183 9.33 -16.83 -11.21
N ILE A 184 9.10 -15.58 -10.82
CA ILE A 184 8.05 -14.75 -11.39
C ILE A 184 8.69 -13.67 -12.29
N PRO A 185 8.41 -13.66 -13.60
CA PRO A 185 8.84 -12.57 -14.47
C PRO A 185 8.14 -11.26 -14.07
N GLN A 186 8.81 -10.13 -14.32
CA GLN A 186 8.20 -8.82 -14.07
C GLN A 186 6.97 -8.64 -14.98
N PRO A 187 5.86 -8.09 -14.46
CA PRO A 187 4.74 -7.68 -15.30
C PRO A 187 5.19 -6.64 -16.33
N LYS A 188 4.50 -6.59 -17.48
CA LYS A 188 4.70 -5.51 -18.45
C LYS A 188 4.22 -4.19 -17.84
N ASP A 189 4.97 -3.11 -18.07
CA ASP A 189 4.55 -1.77 -17.64
C ASP A 189 3.38 -1.29 -18.49
N GLU A 190 2.22 -1.06 -17.85
CA GLU A 190 1.00 -0.54 -18.47
C GLU A 190 1.02 0.99 -18.59
N GLY A 191 2.02 1.68 -18.06
CA GLY A 191 2.18 3.13 -18.13
C GLY A 191 1.12 3.94 -17.37
N LEU A 192 0.35 3.32 -16.47
CA LEU A 192 -0.75 3.97 -15.73
C LEU A 192 -0.23 5.06 -14.79
N THR A 193 -0.95 6.17 -14.75
CA THR A 193 -0.66 7.35 -13.93
C THR A 193 -1.85 7.72 -13.05
N ILE A 194 -1.67 8.70 -12.17
CA ILE A 194 -2.76 9.23 -11.31
C ILE A 194 -3.94 9.72 -12.16
N SER A 195 -3.70 10.29 -13.34
CA SER A 195 -4.77 10.77 -14.22
C SER A 195 -5.72 9.67 -14.69
N ASP A 196 -5.23 8.43 -14.78
CA ASP A 196 -6.02 7.29 -15.26
C ASP A 196 -6.98 6.75 -14.19
N ILE A 197 -6.73 7.09 -12.92
CA ILE A 197 -7.53 6.60 -11.78
C ILE A 197 -8.36 7.68 -11.09
N ALA A 198 -8.07 8.95 -11.35
CA ALA A 198 -8.66 10.09 -10.65
C ALA A 198 -10.14 10.29 -11.00
N GLU A 199 -10.93 10.66 -9.99
CA GLU A 199 -12.30 11.12 -10.15
C GLU A 199 -12.32 12.61 -10.49
N TYR A 200 -13.17 13.02 -11.44
CA TYR A 200 -13.27 14.43 -11.90
C TYR A 200 -14.09 15.28 -10.94
N GLU A 201 -15.15 14.72 -10.38
CA GLU A 201 -16.01 15.36 -9.39
C GLU A 201 -15.84 14.68 -8.05
N VAL A 202 -15.38 15.43 -7.05
CA VAL A 202 -15.05 14.90 -5.73
C VAL A 202 -15.70 15.77 -4.66
N ASP A 203 -16.35 15.13 -3.70
CA ASP A 203 -17.00 15.77 -2.56
C ASP A 203 -16.01 16.64 -1.77
N GLU A 204 -16.49 17.81 -1.30
CA GLU A 204 -15.72 18.79 -0.52
C GLU A 204 -15.05 18.19 0.74
N LYS A 205 -15.64 17.15 1.33
CA LYS A 205 -15.08 16.45 2.50
C LYS A 205 -13.68 15.84 2.28
N TYR A 206 -13.29 15.61 1.02
CA TYR A 206 -11.96 15.09 0.69
C TYR A 206 -10.90 16.19 0.61
N TYR A 207 -11.29 17.45 0.47
CA TYR A 207 -10.35 18.56 0.43
C TYR A 207 -9.83 18.90 1.83
N LEU A 208 -8.57 19.35 1.89
CA LEU A 208 -7.95 19.74 3.14
C LEU A 208 -8.48 21.12 3.56
N SER A 209 -8.80 21.28 4.85
CA SER A 209 -9.23 22.55 5.39
C SER A 209 -8.10 23.59 5.39
N GLU A 210 -8.46 24.88 5.36
CA GLU A 210 -7.51 26.01 5.46
C GLU A 210 -6.55 25.88 6.63
N LYS A 211 -7.05 25.48 7.79
CA LYS A 211 -6.22 25.26 8.99
C LYS A 211 -5.11 24.23 8.73
N VAL A 212 -5.41 23.16 8.01
CA VAL A 212 -4.42 22.13 7.65
C VAL A 212 -3.45 22.68 6.63
N LEU A 213 -3.95 23.39 5.61
CA LEU A 213 -3.12 23.99 4.56
C LEU A 213 -2.19 25.07 5.11
N ASN A 214 -2.68 25.94 6.00
CA ASN A 214 -1.88 26.98 6.65
C ASN A 214 -0.77 26.39 7.52
N ASN A 215 -1.05 25.31 8.25
CA ASN A 215 -0.01 24.59 8.99
C ASN A 215 1.07 24.02 8.06
N LEU A 216 0.66 23.49 6.91
CA LEU A 216 1.59 22.95 5.90
C LEU A 216 2.44 24.07 5.29
N ALA A 217 1.83 25.20 4.92
CA ALA A 217 2.51 26.38 4.39
C ALA A 217 3.54 26.92 5.38
N PHE A 218 3.18 27.03 6.66
CA PHE A 218 4.08 27.46 7.73
C PHE A 218 5.31 26.55 7.84
N HIS A 219 5.11 25.24 7.80
CA HIS A 219 6.21 24.27 7.89
C HIS A 219 7.11 24.27 6.65
N LEU A 220 6.54 24.44 5.45
CA LEU A 220 7.31 24.56 4.20
C LEU A 220 8.16 25.82 4.22
N LYS A 221 7.58 26.97 4.57
CA LYS A 221 8.29 28.25 4.68
C LYS A 221 9.43 28.17 5.68
N ARG A 222 9.19 27.64 6.89
CA ARG A 222 10.21 27.47 7.92
C ARG A 222 11.37 26.57 7.47
N ASN A 223 11.10 25.55 6.66
CA ASN A 223 12.16 24.68 6.12
C ASN A 223 12.96 25.41 5.03
N HIS A 224 12.30 26.14 4.16
CA HIS A 224 12.94 26.99 3.15
C HIS A 224 13.87 28.02 3.81
N ASP A 225 13.39 28.73 4.83
CA ASP A 225 14.16 29.75 5.56
C ASP A 225 15.40 29.15 6.28
N LYS A 226 15.39 27.84 6.56
CA LYS A 226 16.53 27.09 7.13
C LYS A 226 17.47 26.47 6.08
N GLY A 227 17.24 26.72 4.78
CA GLY A 227 18.02 26.12 3.69
C GLY A 227 17.76 24.64 3.47
N ASN A 228 16.70 24.08 4.07
CA ASN A 228 16.32 22.67 3.96
C ASN A 228 15.24 22.49 2.87
N TYR A 229 15.66 22.18 1.66
CA TYR A 229 14.77 21.98 0.49
C TYR A 229 14.17 20.56 0.41
N TYR A 230 13.92 19.91 1.53
CA TYR A 230 13.41 18.56 1.55
C TYR A 230 11.88 18.53 1.48
N GLY A 231 11.35 17.81 0.49
CA GLY A 231 9.91 17.55 0.33
C GLY A 231 9.29 18.16 -0.92
N ALA A 232 9.87 19.19 -1.47
CA ALA A 232 9.55 19.70 -2.79
C ALA A 232 10.85 20.14 -3.47
N ASN A 233 11.04 19.75 -4.69
CA ASN A 233 12.10 20.30 -5.53
C ASN A 233 11.61 21.69 -6.01
N ILE A 234 11.48 22.61 -5.06
CA ILE A 234 11.03 23.99 -5.32
C ILE A 234 12.19 24.70 -5.97
N LYS A 235 12.10 24.90 -7.28
CA LYS A 235 13.05 25.71 -8.01
C LYS A 235 12.66 27.19 -7.93
N THR A 236 13.66 28.02 -7.78
CA THR A 236 13.49 29.48 -7.85
C THR A 236 13.26 29.89 -9.31
N LYS A 237 12.77 31.13 -9.52
CA LYS A 237 12.51 31.69 -10.86
C LYS A 237 13.69 31.62 -11.83
N ASP A 238 14.91 31.45 -11.32
CA ASP A 238 16.16 31.47 -12.09
C ASP A 238 16.70 30.05 -12.37
N GLU A 239 16.00 28.99 -11.91
CA GLU A 239 16.40 27.58 -12.13
C GLU A 239 15.54 26.92 -13.22
N LYS A 240 16.17 26.04 -14.04
CA LYS A 240 15.45 25.27 -15.06
C LYS A 240 14.45 24.30 -14.40
N SER A 241 13.19 24.37 -14.83
CA SER A 241 12.15 23.44 -14.38
C SER A 241 12.44 22.00 -14.83
N ASN A 242 12.06 21.01 -14.01
CA ASN A 242 11.97 19.65 -14.48
C ASN A 242 10.82 19.54 -15.49
N THR A 243 11.07 18.83 -16.60
CA THR A 243 10.08 18.66 -17.66
C THR A 243 8.91 17.85 -17.14
N VAL A 244 7.72 18.46 -17.06
CA VAL A 244 6.47 17.74 -16.90
C VAL A 244 6.05 17.30 -18.29
N THR A 245 6.19 16.02 -18.61
CA THR A 245 5.72 15.48 -19.88
C THR A 245 4.23 15.24 -19.82
N VAL A 246 3.52 16.00 -20.62
CA VAL A 246 2.08 15.94 -20.79
C VAL A 246 1.74 15.14 -22.03
N LYS A 247 1.09 13.98 -21.86
CA LYS A 247 0.40 13.29 -22.96
C LYS A 247 -1.11 13.42 -22.74
N GLY A 248 -1.78 14.23 -23.57
CA GLY A 248 -3.23 14.22 -23.62
C GLY A 248 -3.88 15.61 -23.71
N LYS A 249 -4.97 15.68 -24.46
CA LYS A 249 -5.66 16.89 -24.90
C LYS A 249 -6.58 17.56 -23.87
N TYR A 250 -6.80 16.90 -22.70
CA TYR A 250 -7.60 17.39 -21.58
C TYR A 250 -6.89 17.04 -20.29
N MET A 251 -6.20 17.99 -19.69
CA MET A 251 -5.39 17.68 -18.52
C MET A 251 -5.74 18.55 -17.34
N TYR A 252 -6.08 17.83 -16.30
CA TYR A 252 -5.94 18.34 -14.95
C TYR A 252 -4.54 17.92 -14.48
N ASP A 253 -3.70 18.91 -14.16
CA ASP A 253 -2.38 18.62 -13.57
C ASP A 253 -2.62 18.11 -12.15
N LEU A 254 -2.68 16.81 -11.99
CA LEU A 254 -2.80 16.13 -10.70
C LEU A 254 -1.41 15.66 -10.27
N ILE A 255 -1.00 16.10 -9.09
CA ILE A 255 0.27 15.71 -8.49
C ILE A 255 -0.04 14.91 -7.23
N CYS A 256 0.49 13.69 -7.14
CA CYS A 256 0.40 12.92 -5.90
C CYS A 256 1.37 13.49 -4.87
N VAL A 257 0.85 13.73 -3.68
CA VAL A 257 1.65 14.18 -2.54
C VAL A 257 1.36 13.29 -1.34
N ALA A 258 2.35 13.13 -0.47
CA ALA A 258 2.18 12.49 0.81
C ALA A 258 2.41 13.49 1.93
N MET A 259 1.63 13.37 3.02
CA MET A 259 1.84 14.13 4.23
C MET A 259 2.41 13.21 5.31
N ARG A 260 3.69 13.37 5.62
CA ARG A 260 4.41 12.47 6.53
C ARG A 260 5.07 13.21 7.68
N GLY A 261 5.11 12.54 8.86
CA GLY A 261 5.91 13.02 9.97
C GLY A 261 7.39 12.94 9.64
N ARG A 262 8.09 14.08 9.69
CA ARG A 262 9.53 14.19 9.47
C ARG A 262 10.17 15.07 10.54
N ASN A 263 11.40 14.73 10.93
CA ASN A 263 12.18 15.64 11.75
C ASN A 263 12.63 16.82 10.91
N PRO A 264 12.36 18.07 11.31
CA PRO A 264 12.67 19.25 10.49
C PRO A 264 14.18 19.46 10.25
N GLU A 265 15.02 18.98 11.18
CA GLU A 265 16.47 19.13 11.11
C GLU A 265 17.13 17.96 10.38
N LYS A 266 16.49 16.78 10.41
CA LYS A 266 16.97 15.54 9.78
C LYS A 266 15.82 14.84 9.02
N PRO A 267 15.29 15.41 7.93
CA PRO A 267 14.05 14.92 7.27
C PRO A 267 14.17 13.52 6.66
N THR A 268 15.37 13.10 6.30
CA THR A 268 15.65 11.76 5.76
C THR A 268 15.92 10.71 6.84
N CYS A 269 16.19 11.15 8.07
CA CYS A 269 16.46 10.26 9.20
C CYS A 269 15.18 9.55 9.64
N ARG A 270 15.30 8.27 9.94
CA ARG A 270 14.19 7.40 10.36
C ARG A 270 14.41 6.83 11.78
N GLU A 271 15.33 7.41 12.56
CA GLU A 271 15.56 7.00 13.95
C GLU A 271 14.30 7.21 14.80
N SER A 272 14.02 6.27 15.68
CA SER A 272 12.91 6.39 16.64
C SER A 272 13.21 7.45 17.71
N GLY A 273 12.16 8.15 18.17
CA GLY A 273 12.30 9.17 19.21
C GLY A 273 12.60 10.59 18.73
N LEU A 274 12.87 10.78 17.42
CA LEU A 274 13.01 12.12 16.87
C LEU A 274 11.66 12.86 16.86
N LYS A 275 11.68 14.12 17.31
CA LYS A 275 10.48 15.00 17.22
C LYS A 275 10.15 15.24 15.75
N THR A 276 8.93 14.88 15.32
CA THR A 276 8.48 15.01 13.93
C THR A 276 7.38 16.04 13.80
N VAL A 277 7.32 16.68 12.63
CA VAL A 277 6.21 17.52 12.18
C VAL A 277 5.68 16.98 10.85
N GLN A 278 4.41 17.26 10.54
CA GLN A 278 3.83 16.84 9.26
C GLN A 278 4.42 17.68 8.13
N MET A 279 4.98 17.02 7.11
CA MET A 279 5.59 17.65 5.94
C MET A 279 4.97 17.05 4.66
N ILE A 280 4.78 17.89 3.63
CA ILE A 280 4.36 17.42 2.30
C ILE A 280 5.59 16.90 1.54
N GLU A 281 5.45 15.71 0.96
CA GLU A 281 6.41 15.12 0.03
C GLU A 281 5.74 15.00 -1.34
N PHE A 282 6.29 15.66 -2.37
CA PHE A 282 5.79 15.59 -3.74
C PHE A 282 6.34 14.37 -4.48
N LYS A 283 5.53 13.84 -5.40
CA LYS A 283 5.92 12.74 -6.26
C LYS A 283 5.73 13.14 -7.72
N ASN A 284 6.84 13.21 -8.46
CA ASN A 284 6.88 13.79 -9.81
C ASN A 284 6.88 12.73 -10.93
N ASP A 285 6.66 11.46 -10.60
CA ASP A 285 6.67 10.35 -11.56
C ASP A 285 5.28 9.97 -12.08
N GLY A 286 4.25 10.77 -11.75
CA GLY A 286 2.86 10.53 -12.14
C GLY A 286 2.20 9.34 -11.43
N LYS A 287 2.84 8.74 -10.43
CA LYS A 287 2.32 7.58 -9.70
C LYS A 287 2.06 7.93 -8.22
N SER A 288 1.09 7.26 -7.60
CA SER A 288 0.85 7.40 -6.15
C SER A 288 1.95 6.74 -5.32
N ASN A 289 2.03 7.11 -4.06
CA ASN A 289 2.74 6.30 -3.07
C ASN A 289 2.00 4.98 -2.83
N CYS A 290 2.66 4.04 -2.14
CA CYS A 290 1.98 2.84 -1.65
C CYS A 290 0.80 3.24 -0.75
N LEU A 291 -0.37 2.62 -0.96
CA LEU A 291 -1.48 2.79 -0.04
C LEU A 291 -1.11 2.21 1.32
N THR A 292 -1.40 2.98 2.35
CA THR A 292 -1.25 2.59 3.76
C THR A 292 -2.60 2.76 4.45
N THR A 293 -2.71 2.34 5.69
CA THR A 293 -3.90 2.59 6.51
C THR A 293 -4.04 4.06 6.92
N VAL A 294 -3.04 4.89 6.59
CA VAL A 294 -3.01 6.33 6.90
C VAL A 294 -3.47 7.12 5.67
N GLN A 295 -4.65 7.69 5.73
CA GLN A 295 -5.30 8.42 4.63
C GLN A 295 -4.45 9.57 4.04
N LYS A 296 -3.56 10.18 4.83
CA LYS A 296 -2.72 11.31 4.39
C LYS A 296 -1.44 10.90 3.64
N ASP A 297 -1.18 9.62 3.47
CA ASP A 297 0.01 9.15 2.74
C ASP A 297 -0.13 9.32 1.22
N ASN A 298 -1.37 9.56 0.74
CA ASN A 298 -1.66 9.86 -0.65
C ASN A 298 -2.67 11.01 -0.72
N LEU A 299 -2.20 12.17 -1.12
CA LEU A 299 -3.00 13.36 -1.38
C LEU A 299 -2.82 13.72 -2.85
N ILE A 300 -3.88 14.22 -3.49
CA ILE A 300 -3.82 14.72 -4.85
C ILE A 300 -3.89 16.23 -4.81
N PHE A 301 -2.96 16.85 -5.53
CA PHE A 301 -2.89 18.27 -5.73
C PHE A 301 -3.55 18.62 -7.07
N GLN A 302 -4.67 19.33 -7.05
CA GLN A 302 -5.40 19.73 -8.24
C GLN A 302 -5.21 21.22 -8.55
N ILE A 303 -4.76 21.49 -9.76
CA ILE A 303 -4.61 22.87 -10.26
C ILE A 303 -5.94 23.36 -10.82
N PRO A 304 -6.44 24.56 -10.41
CA PRO A 304 -7.68 25.12 -10.96
C PRO A 304 -7.58 25.40 -12.44
N ARG A 305 -8.61 25.04 -13.23
CA ARG A 305 -8.75 25.40 -14.64
C ARG A 305 -10.21 25.71 -15.02
N GLY A 306 -10.41 26.75 -15.82
CA GLY A 306 -11.72 27.14 -16.37
C GLY A 306 -12.70 27.62 -15.31
N PHE A 307 -13.93 27.07 -15.32
CA PHE A 307 -14.98 27.39 -14.34
C PHE A 307 -14.82 26.69 -12.97
N ASN A 308 -13.83 25.87 -12.83
CA ASN A 308 -13.51 25.21 -11.56
C ASN A 308 -12.88 26.25 -10.61
N LYS A 309 -13.64 26.62 -9.58
CA LYS A 309 -13.18 27.52 -8.52
C LYS A 309 -12.19 26.76 -7.61
N GLY A 310 -11.00 26.48 -8.12
CA GLY A 310 -9.90 26.17 -7.25
C GLY A 310 -9.57 27.41 -6.44
N GLY A 311 -9.21 27.27 -5.16
CA GLY A 311 -8.59 28.35 -4.46
C GLY A 311 -9.37 28.89 -3.28
N PHE A 312 -8.60 29.38 -2.36
CA PHE A 312 -9.01 30.26 -1.28
C PHE A 312 -9.25 31.67 -1.86
N HIS A 313 -10.39 32.24 -1.61
CA HIS A 313 -10.68 33.62 -1.93
C HIS A 313 -10.67 34.44 -0.64
N GLU A 314 -9.62 35.20 -0.45
CA GLU A 314 -9.70 36.54 0.11
C GLU A 314 -9.19 37.47 -0.99
N ASP A 315 -10.14 38.22 -1.58
CA ASP A 315 -9.99 39.26 -2.59
C ASP A 315 -9.30 38.93 -3.93
N LYS A 316 -10.19 38.75 -4.94
CA LYS A 316 -10.02 38.89 -6.41
C LYS A 316 -8.64 38.62 -7.02
N ALA A 317 -8.48 37.42 -7.59
CA ALA A 317 -7.38 37.10 -8.48
C ALA A 317 -7.67 37.53 -9.95
N PRO A 318 -6.69 38.01 -10.70
CA PRO A 318 -6.85 38.38 -12.10
C PRO A 318 -6.80 37.16 -13.04
N THR A 319 -7.48 37.32 -14.19
CA THR A 319 -7.61 36.37 -15.30
C THR A 319 -6.24 35.95 -15.84
N LEU A 320 -6.00 34.62 -15.95
CA LEU A 320 -4.76 34.09 -16.49
C LEU A 320 -4.89 33.69 -17.97
N SER A 321 -3.96 34.17 -18.81
CA SER A 321 -3.88 33.88 -20.24
C SER A 321 -2.95 32.72 -20.59
N CYS A 322 -3.20 32.13 -21.77
CA CYS A 322 -2.68 30.89 -22.32
C CYS A 322 -1.22 30.84 -22.72
N ASN A 323 -0.21 31.04 -21.89
CA ASN A 323 1.17 30.67 -22.25
C ASN A 323 2.00 30.51 -20.97
N SER A 324 2.30 29.28 -20.55
CA SER A 324 2.94 29.16 -19.24
C SER A 324 3.73 27.86 -19.02
N TYR A 325 4.83 27.72 -19.75
CA TYR A 325 5.89 26.80 -19.39
C TYR A 325 6.62 27.19 -18.10
N ASP A 326 6.59 28.46 -17.75
CA ASP A 326 7.28 29.06 -16.58
C ASP A 326 6.50 28.88 -15.26
N ARG A 327 5.31 28.29 -15.28
CA ARG A 327 4.36 28.33 -14.15
C ARG A 327 4.37 27.07 -13.27
N ASN A 328 5.03 26.01 -13.66
CA ASN A 328 5.13 24.81 -12.81
C ASN A 328 5.97 25.05 -11.55
N ASN A 329 6.95 25.94 -11.62
CA ASN A 329 7.73 26.38 -10.45
C ASN A 329 7.01 27.44 -9.62
N PHE A 330 6.13 28.25 -10.25
CA PHE A 330 5.26 29.23 -9.61
C PHE A 330 4.12 28.59 -8.83
N ILE A 331 3.68 27.42 -9.24
CA ILE A 331 2.57 26.67 -8.67
C ILE A 331 2.80 26.35 -7.20
N ILE A 332 4.00 25.92 -6.81
CA ILE A 332 4.31 25.58 -5.42
C ILE A 332 4.31 26.85 -4.54
N GLN A 333 4.81 27.94 -5.05
CA GLN A 333 4.81 29.24 -4.35
C GLN A 333 3.39 29.81 -4.21
N ARG A 334 2.52 29.63 -5.23
CA ARG A 334 1.11 30.01 -5.18
C ARG A 334 0.24 29.09 -4.32
N ALA A 335 0.55 27.78 -4.27
CA ALA A 335 -0.13 26.87 -3.35
C ALA A 335 -0.01 27.32 -1.88
N LEU A 336 1.08 27.99 -1.53
CA LEU A 336 1.25 28.63 -0.22
C LEU A 336 0.38 29.88 -0.05
N HIS A 337 -0.16 30.44 -1.15
CA HIS A 337 -0.96 31.65 -1.17
C HIS A 337 -2.41 31.48 -1.66
N GLY A 338 -2.89 30.21 -1.79
CA GLY A 338 -4.32 29.95 -1.92
C GLY A 338 -4.89 29.69 -3.32
N ASP A 339 -4.05 29.53 -4.35
CA ASP A 339 -4.54 29.27 -5.73
C ASP A 339 -4.79 27.77 -6.03
N PHE A 340 -4.52 26.86 -5.11
CA PHE A 340 -4.59 25.41 -5.32
C PHE A 340 -5.36 24.70 -4.23
N ARG A 341 -6.03 23.61 -4.61
CA ARG A 341 -6.73 22.75 -3.67
C ARG A 341 -5.99 21.42 -3.52
N ILE A 342 -5.77 21.02 -2.30
CA ILE A 342 -5.16 19.71 -1.96
C ILE A 342 -6.26 18.84 -1.37
N ARG A 343 -6.39 17.62 -1.87
CA ARG A 343 -7.35 16.66 -1.38
C ARG A 343 -6.75 15.28 -1.14
N ARG A 344 -7.45 14.47 -0.38
CA ARG A 344 -7.17 13.05 -0.24
C ARG A 344 -7.64 12.31 -1.48
N LEU A 345 -7.04 11.16 -1.75
CA LEU A 345 -7.65 10.16 -2.64
C LEU A 345 -8.99 9.72 -2.07
N THR A 346 -9.98 9.50 -2.92
CA THR A 346 -11.25 8.90 -2.51
C THR A 346 -11.09 7.38 -2.32
N PRO A 347 -12.04 6.70 -1.65
CA PRO A 347 -12.03 5.24 -1.59
C PRO A 347 -12.06 4.59 -2.98
N THR A 348 -12.79 5.17 -3.94
CA THR A 348 -12.85 4.70 -5.33
C THR A 348 -11.48 4.76 -6.02
N GLU A 349 -10.79 5.90 -5.89
CA GLU A 349 -9.44 6.05 -6.42
C GLU A 349 -8.45 5.07 -5.77
N CYS A 350 -8.58 4.85 -4.45
CA CYS A 350 -7.77 3.85 -3.75
C CYS A 350 -8.08 2.42 -4.22
N SER A 351 -9.34 2.10 -4.53
CA SER A 351 -9.73 0.82 -5.13
C SER A 351 -9.09 0.63 -6.51
N ARG A 352 -9.13 1.66 -7.35
CA ARG A 352 -8.46 1.65 -8.67
C ARG A 352 -6.95 1.51 -8.55
N LEU A 353 -6.31 2.14 -7.55
CA LEU A 353 -4.87 1.98 -7.26
C LEU A 353 -4.52 0.55 -6.84
N GLN A 354 -5.39 -0.14 -6.12
CA GLN A 354 -5.23 -1.57 -5.80
C GLN A 354 -5.76 -2.48 -6.89
N THR A 355 -6.22 -1.90 -8.01
CA THR A 355 -6.79 -2.63 -9.15
C THR A 355 -7.94 -3.55 -8.76
N VAL A 356 -8.74 -3.12 -7.76
CA VAL A 356 -9.97 -3.82 -7.36
C VAL A 356 -11.00 -3.65 -8.46
N PRO A 357 -11.60 -4.74 -8.98
CA PRO A 357 -12.57 -4.66 -10.07
C PRO A 357 -13.87 -3.96 -9.64
N ASP A 358 -14.57 -3.33 -10.59
CA ASP A 358 -15.80 -2.56 -10.35
C ASP A 358 -16.97 -3.42 -9.83
N TRP A 359 -16.96 -4.73 -10.06
CA TRP A 359 -17.99 -5.63 -9.52
C TRP A 359 -17.86 -5.86 -8.00
N TYR A 360 -16.72 -5.51 -7.36
CA TYR A 360 -16.52 -5.69 -5.94
C TYR A 360 -17.31 -4.64 -5.15
N LYS A 361 -18.27 -5.09 -4.35
CA LYS A 361 -19.18 -4.23 -3.60
C LYS A 361 -18.60 -3.84 -2.25
N TRP A 362 -18.87 -2.61 -1.84
CA TRP A 362 -18.47 -2.07 -0.55
C TRP A 362 -19.71 -1.76 0.31
N GLU A 363 -19.76 -2.35 1.53
CA GLU A 363 -20.79 -2.05 2.54
C GLU A 363 -20.15 -1.75 3.90
N CYS A 364 -19.20 -0.83 3.91
CA CYS A 364 -18.54 -0.40 5.13
C CYS A 364 -18.24 1.10 5.06
N SER A 365 -17.86 1.69 6.21
CA SER A 365 -17.45 3.09 6.23
C SER A 365 -16.18 3.33 5.39
N GLU A 366 -16.03 4.55 4.88
CA GLU A 366 -14.81 4.94 4.14
C GLU A 366 -13.52 4.64 4.92
N THR A 367 -13.54 4.85 6.24
CA THR A 367 -12.38 4.54 7.10
C THR A 367 -12.00 3.06 7.03
N GLN A 368 -12.98 2.17 7.00
CA GLN A 368 -12.73 0.74 6.86
C GLN A 368 -12.28 0.37 5.44
N GLN A 369 -12.84 1.04 4.41
CA GLN A 369 -12.36 0.87 3.03
C GLN A 369 -10.89 1.25 2.90
N TYR A 370 -10.48 2.42 3.39
CA TYR A 370 -9.08 2.85 3.37
C TYR A 370 -8.18 1.86 4.12
N LYS A 371 -8.62 1.36 5.28
CA LYS A 371 -7.87 0.37 6.06
C LYS A 371 -7.66 -0.92 5.29
N MET A 372 -8.72 -1.47 4.71
CA MET A 372 -8.66 -2.71 3.93
C MET A 372 -7.86 -2.55 2.64
N LEU A 373 -8.02 -1.44 1.91
CA LEU A 373 -7.25 -1.12 0.70
C LEU A 373 -5.76 -0.90 1.02
N GLY A 374 -5.45 -0.27 2.15
CA GLY A 374 -4.06 -0.06 2.58
C GLY A 374 -3.35 -1.37 2.93
N ASN A 375 -4.06 -2.30 3.59
CA ASN A 375 -3.55 -3.62 3.96
C ASN A 375 -3.62 -4.61 2.79
N GLY A 376 -4.54 -4.42 1.84
CA GLY A 376 -4.77 -5.33 0.73
C GLY A 376 -3.64 -5.39 -0.29
N TRP A 377 -3.76 -6.32 -1.22
CA TRP A 377 -2.82 -6.51 -2.33
C TRP A 377 -3.23 -5.70 -3.56
N THR A 378 -2.29 -5.45 -4.46
CA THR A 378 -2.60 -5.00 -5.82
C THR A 378 -3.05 -6.21 -6.62
N ILE A 379 -4.34 -6.28 -6.96
CA ILE A 379 -4.98 -7.47 -7.53
C ILE A 379 -4.27 -7.93 -8.81
N LYS A 380 -3.99 -7.04 -9.75
CA LYS A 380 -3.28 -7.37 -11.01
C LYS A 380 -1.90 -8.00 -10.80
N VAL A 381 -1.20 -7.71 -9.71
CA VAL A 381 0.07 -8.41 -9.41
C VAL A 381 -0.22 -9.86 -9.02
N ILE A 382 -1.24 -10.08 -8.19
CA ILE A 382 -1.63 -11.45 -7.78
C ILE A 382 -2.16 -12.25 -8.98
N GLU A 383 -2.98 -11.64 -9.84
CA GLU A 383 -3.42 -12.23 -11.12
C GLU A 383 -2.23 -12.66 -11.97
N HIS A 384 -1.23 -11.77 -12.11
CA HIS A 384 -0.01 -12.06 -12.87
C HIS A 384 0.73 -13.30 -12.35
N ILE A 385 0.68 -13.54 -11.05
CA ILE A 385 1.29 -14.73 -10.41
C ILE A 385 0.37 -15.94 -10.59
N LEU A 386 -0.91 -15.82 -10.24
CA LEU A 386 -1.86 -16.95 -10.18
C LEU A 386 -2.25 -17.51 -11.57
N LYS A 387 -2.28 -16.68 -12.63
CA LYS A 387 -2.54 -17.18 -13.99
C LYS A 387 -1.56 -18.28 -14.41
N ARG A 388 -0.36 -18.28 -13.84
CA ARG A 388 0.69 -19.27 -14.10
C ARG A 388 0.40 -20.65 -13.51
N ILE A 389 -0.64 -20.79 -12.68
CA ILE A 389 -1.12 -22.11 -12.20
C ILE A 389 -1.75 -22.89 -13.37
N LYS A 390 -2.24 -22.20 -14.41
CA LYS A 390 -2.90 -22.80 -15.57
C LYS A 390 -1.94 -23.08 -16.75
N GLU A 391 -0.77 -22.49 -16.74
CA GLU A 391 0.30 -22.71 -17.72
C GLU A 391 1.10 -23.96 -17.38
#